data_e9d3bf7c577de3d7a0c2c768aec71f91
#
_entry.id   e9d3bf7c577de3d7a0c2c768aec71f91
#
_cell.length_a   1.000
_cell.length_b   1.000
_cell.length_c   1.000
_cell.angle_alpha   90.00
_cell.angle_beta   90.00
_cell.angle_gamma   90.00
#
_symmetry.space_group_name_H-M   'P 1'
#
loop_
_entity.id
_entity.type
_entity.pdbx_description
1 polymer ?
#
loop_
_entity_poly.entity_id
_entity_poly.type
_entity_poly.pdbx_seq_one_letter_code
_entity_poly.pdbx_strand_id
1 'polypeptide(L)'
;YIELANKVVADKEVKGMILTSGRSMFMPGADLRELQTMGDDPQKTFDGTMQMHQSLRALETAGKPFVAAINGTAMGGGLELCLTCHHRIVLNNVKIKLGFPEAKVGLLPAGGGNSKVPYLLGIQNSLIYLLQGKEVRPAQALKDGLIDDLAESQEELIQKAKDWILANPNPVQPWDNKKHRVPGGDVWSANGVQTLVGAAGNLGKMAHGNYPAQSYIMKVIHDGLPITIDRALEIE
;
A
#
# COMPACT_ATOMS: atom_id res chain seq x y z
N TYR A 1 7.85 -14.62 1.97
CA TYR A 1 7.19 -13.80 2.97
C TYR A 1 5.95 -14.48 3.54
N ILE A 2 4.93 -14.80 2.73
CA ILE A 2 3.64 -15.39 3.18
C ILE A 2 3.85 -16.68 3.99
N GLU A 3 4.70 -17.59 3.54
CA GLU A 3 5.00 -18.83 4.28
C GLU A 3 5.55 -18.56 5.70
N LEU A 4 6.52 -17.65 5.82
CA LEU A 4 7.08 -17.28 7.12
C LEU A 4 6.05 -16.57 8.01
N ALA A 5 5.25 -15.69 7.42
CA ALA A 5 4.19 -14.99 8.14
C ALA A 5 3.13 -15.96 8.68
N ASN A 6 2.75 -16.98 7.90
CA ASN A 6 1.84 -18.03 8.35
C ASN A 6 2.43 -18.85 9.53
N LYS A 7 3.74 -19.12 9.53
CA LYS A 7 4.40 -19.76 10.69
C LYS A 7 4.32 -18.88 11.93
N VAL A 8 4.54 -17.56 11.78
CA VAL A 8 4.39 -16.58 12.87
C VAL A 8 2.96 -16.56 13.41
N VAL A 9 1.96 -16.57 12.51
CA VAL A 9 0.55 -16.59 12.92
C VAL A 9 0.21 -17.85 13.72
N ALA A 10 0.71 -19.01 13.31
CA ALA A 10 0.43 -20.29 13.94
C ALA A 10 1.14 -20.47 15.30
N ASP A 11 2.27 -19.82 15.54
CA ASP A 11 3.07 -19.97 16.75
C ASP A 11 2.55 -19.06 17.87
N LYS A 12 1.96 -19.65 18.91
CA LYS A 12 1.37 -18.92 20.07
C LYS A 12 2.38 -18.15 20.91
N GLU A 13 3.65 -18.53 20.88
CA GLU A 13 4.72 -17.85 21.64
C GLU A 13 5.20 -16.57 20.93
N VAL A 14 5.02 -16.48 19.61
CA VAL A 14 5.40 -15.31 18.83
C VAL A 14 4.33 -14.22 18.95
N LYS A 15 4.76 -13.04 19.43
CA LYS A 15 3.85 -11.90 19.70
C LYS A 15 3.53 -11.06 18.45
N GLY A 16 4.34 -11.12 17.40
CA GLY A 16 4.16 -10.37 16.16
C GLY A 16 5.36 -10.55 15.24
N MET A 17 5.35 -9.83 14.11
CA MET A 17 6.40 -9.91 13.10
C MET A 17 6.92 -8.53 12.71
N ILE A 18 8.24 -8.44 12.55
CA ILE A 18 8.91 -7.28 11.97
C ILE A 18 9.38 -7.66 10.56
N LEU A 19 8.90 -6.94 9.56
CA LEU A 19 9.37 -7.04 8.19
C LEU A 19 10.47 -6.01 7.96
N THR A 20 11.69 -6.45 7.70
CA THR A 20 12.83 -5.58 7.40
C THR A 20 13.77 -6.25 6.39
N SER A 21 14.73 -5.49 5.84
CA SER A 21 15.70 -6.01 4.90
C SER A 21 17.09 -6.14 5.54
N GLY A 22 17.79 -7.23 5.27
CA GLY A 22 19.22 -7.39 5.59
C GLY A 22 20.16 -6.66 4.63
N ARG A 23 19.62 -5.87 3.69
CA ARG A 23 20.37 -5.13 2.67
C ARG A 23 20.14 -3.63 2.80
N SER A 24 20.92 -2.82 2.06
CA SER A 24 20.76 -1.37 2.01
C SER A 24 19.52 -0.89 1.24
N MET A 25 18.93 -1.74 0.40
CA MET A 25 17.61 -1.53 -0.20
C MET A 25 16.57 -2.39 0.51
N PHE A 26 15.38 -1.83 0.73
CA PHE A 26 14.30 -2.60 1.33
C PHE A 26 13.62 -3.48 0.27
N MET A 27 12.77 -2.92 -0.56
CA MET A 27 12.10 -3.63 -1.65
C MET A 27 11.73 -2.65 -2.76
N PRO A 28 12.51 -2.59 -3.86
CA PRO A 28 12.34 -1.57 -4.90
C PRO A 28 11.20 -1.85 -5.89
N GLY A 29 10.39 -2.87 -5.67
CA GLY A 29 9.25 -3.26 -6.51
C GLY A 29 9.31 -4.71 -6.97
N ALA A 30 8.37 -5.09 -7.84
CA ALA A 30 8.34 -6.38 -8.52
C ALA A 30 9.42 -6.46 -9.61
N ASP A 31 9.87 -7.68 -9.93
CA ASP A 31 10.77 -7.90 -11.07
C ASP A 31 9.97 -7.76 -12.38
N LEU A 32 10.27 -6.73 -13.17
CA LEU A 32 9.61 -6.48 -14.44
C LEU A 32 9.78 -7.63 -15.45
N ARG A 33 10.84 -8.43 -15.32
CA ARG A 33 11.05 -9.61 -16.19
C ARG A 33 10.05 -10.71 -15.85
N GLU A 34 9.76 -10.90 -14.56
CA GLU A 34 8.72 -11.86 -14.14
C GLU A 34 7.35 -11.42 -14.64
N LEU A 35 7.03 -10.11 -14.54
CA LEU A 35 5.78 -9.57 -15.07
C LEU A 35 5.63 -9.80 -16.58
N GLN A 36 6.71 -9.68 -17.37
CA GLN A 36 6.70 -9.98 -18.80
C GLN A 36 6.42 -11.46 -19.12
N THR A 37 6.68 -12.36 -18.17
CA THR A 37 6.44 -13.81 -18.36
C THR A 37 5.06 -14.27 -17.91
N MET A 38 4.25 -13.40 -17.30
CA MET A 38 2.91 -13.77 -16.80
C MET A 38 1.91 -14.11 -17.93
N GLY A 39 2.24 -13.73 -19.18
CA GLY A 39 1.41 -14.04 -20.36
C GLY A 39 0.16 -13.17 -20.47
N ASP A 40 -0.64 -13.43 -21.51
CA ASP A 40 -1.80 -12.62 -21.89
C ASP A 40 -3.13 -13.28 -21.49
N ASP A 41 -3.14 -14.19 -20.51
CA ASP A 41 -4.36 -14.83 -20.02
C ASP A 41 -4.95 -14.01 -18.85
N PRO A 42 -6.04 -13.25 -19.10
CA PRO A 42 -6.64 -12.39 -18.09
C PRO A 42 -7.19 -13.17 -16.89
N GLN A 43 -7.74 -14.37 -17.11
CA GLN A 43 -8.29 -15.17 -16.02
C GLN A 43 -7.19 -15.69 -15.10
N LYS A 44 -6.10 -16.19 -15.67
CA LYS A 44 -4.94 -16.65 -14.89
C LYS A 44 -4.31 -15.52 -14.09
N THR A 45 -4.23 -14.32 -14.68
CA THR A 45 -3.72 -13.12 -13.98
C THR A 45 -4.63 -12.73 -12.83
N PHE A 46 -5.94 -12.71 -13.06
CA PHE A 46 -6.94 -12.43 -12.03
C PHE A 46 -6.84 -13.44 -10.86
N ASP A 47 -6.86 -14.75 -11.18
CA ASP A 47 -6.82 -15.79 -10.15
C ASP A 47 -5.53 -15.72 -9.32
N GLY A 48 -4.38 -15.47 -9.94
CA GLY A 48 -3.10 -15.30 -9.26
C GLY A 48 -3.07 -14.06 -8.36
N THR A 49 -3.60 -12.94 -8.83
CA THR A 49 -3.70 -11.69 -8.04
C THR A 49 -4.65 -11.87 -6.87
N MET A 50 -5.80 -12.48 -7.08
CA MET A 50 -6.76 -12.79 -6.01
C MET A 50 -6.18 -13.72 -4.95
N GLN A 51 -5.44 -14.74 -5.35
CA GLN A 51 -4.75 -15.64 -4.40
C GLN A 51 -3.72 -14.87 -3.54
N MET A 52 -2.97 -13.94 -4.15
CA MET A 52 -2.06 -13.05 -3.43
C MET A 52 -2.82 -12.16 -2.45
N HIS A 53 -3.89 -11.48 -2.90
CA HIS A 53 -4.72 -10.63 -2.04
C HIS A 53 -5.30 -11.40 -0.86
N GLN A 54 -5.88 -12.57 -1.07
CA GLN A 54 -6.41 -13.43 -0.01
C GLN A 54 -5.34 -13.80 1.01
N SER A 55 -4.14 -14.15 0.54
CA SER A 55 -3.02 -14.48 1.42
C SER A 55 -2.58 -13.28 2.27
N LEU A 56 -2.48 -12.08 1.68
CA LEU A 56 -2.11 -10.86 2.39
C LEU A 56 -3.23 -10.44 3.37
N ARG A 57 -4.49 -10.55 2.98
CA ARG A 57 -5.64 -10.26 3.86
C ARG A 57 -5.70 -11.21 5.05
N ALA A 58 -5.41 -12.49 4.87
CA ALA A 58 -5.33 -13.43 5.96
C ALA A 58 -4.29 -13.01 7.01
N LEU A 59 -3.18 -12.41 6.61
CA LEU A 59 -2.17 -11.86 7.54
C LEU A 59 -2.67 -10.59 8.25
N GLU A 60 -3.33 -9.67 7.53
CA GLU A 60 -3.88 -8.44 8.09
C GLU A 60 -4.94 -8.72 9.18
N THR A 61 -5.67 -9.82 9.05
CA THR A 61 -6.78 -10.19 9.95
C THR A 61 -6.43 -11.33 10.93
N ALA A 62 -5.17 -11.75 10.96
CA ALA A 62 -4.70 -12.88 11.78
C ALA A 62 -4.71 -12.63 13.29
N GLY A 63 -5.02 -11.41 13.75
CA GLY A 63 -5.04 -11.05 15.17
C GLY A 63 -3.65 -10.93 15.79
N LYS A 64 -2.59 -10.81 14.96
CA LYS A 64 -1.22 -10.55 15.40
C LYS A 64 -0.67 -9.29 14.75
N PRO A 65 0.13 -8.48 15.46
CA PRO A 65 0.75 -7.29 14.90
C PRO A 65 1.88 -7.62 13.92
N PHE A 66 1.83 -6.96 12.76
CA PHE A 66 2.90 -6.94 11.77
C PHE A 66 3.37 -5.50 11.61
N VAL A 67 4.69 -5.28 11.68
CA VAL A 67 5.32 -3.96 11.55
C VAL A 67 6.32 -3.98 10.38
N ALA A 68 6.20 -3.05 9.47
CA ALA A 68 7.20 -2.79 8.44
C ALA A 68 8.27 -1.83 8.99
N ALA A 69 9.47 -2.35 9.23
CA ALA A 69 10.66 -1.60 9.64
C ALA A 69 11.49 -1.32 8.38
N ILE A 70 11.19 -0.23 7.70
CA ILE A 70 11.65 0.09 6.35
C ILE A 70 13.01 0.77 6.43
N ASN A 71 14.08 0.03 6.20
CA ASN A 71 15.46 0.51 6.29
C ASN A 71 16.06 0.94 4.95
N GLY A 72 15.28 0.98 3.89
CA GLY A 72 15.73 1.34 2.54
C GLY A 72 14.56 1.73 1.63
N THR A 73 14.85 1.98 0.37
CA THR A 73 13.83 2.32 -0.63
C THR A 73 12.80 1.20 -0.78
N ALA A 74 11.51 1.59 -0.69
CA ALA A 74 10.35 0.72 -0.90
C ALA A 74 9.43 1.34 -1.96
N MET A 75 9.26 0.66 -3.09
CA MET A 75 8.55 1.16 -4.25
C MET A 75 7.56 0.12 -4.76
N GLY A 76 6.41 0.59 -5.30
CA GLY A 76 5.44 -0.27 -5.94
C GLY A 76 5.00 -1.44 -5.05
N GLY A 77 5.00 -2.66 -5.58
CA GLY A 77 4.66 -3.87 -4.83
C GLY A 77 5.42 -4.04 -3.51
N GLY A 78 6.64 -3.52 -3.40
CA GLY A 78 7.38 -3.51 -2.14
C GLY A 78 6.76 -2.60 -1.08
N LEU A 79 6.21 -1.45 -1.49
CA LEU A 79 5.49 -0.56 -0.59
C LEU A 79 4.06 -1.09 -0.31
N GLU A 80 3.44 -1.74 -1.29
CA GLU A 80 2.14 -2.42 -1.11
C GLU A 80 2.23 -3.53 -0.05
N LEU A 81 3.34 -4.27 -0.02
CA LEU A 81 3.59 -5.24 1.03
C LEU A 81 3.70 -4.57 2.42
N CYS A 82 4.29 -3.36 2.49
CA CYS A 82 4.31 -2.60 3.73
C CYS A 82 2.90 -2.16 4.19
N LEU A 83 1.97 -1.92 3.26
CA LEU A 83 0.57 -1.62 3.59
C LEU A 83 -0.16 -2.80 4.24
N THR A 84 0.30 -4.03 4.01
CA THR A 84 -0.23 -5.22 4.71
C THR A 84 0.17 -5.22 6.20
N CYS A 85 1.26 -4.56 6.56
CA CYS A 85 1.65 -4.38 7.95
C CYS A 85 0.76 -3.34 8.64
N HIS A 86 0.48 -3.55 9.93
CA HIS A 86 -0.36 -2.66 10.74
C HIS A 86 0.31 -1.33 11.07
N HIS A 87 1.64 -1.30 11.04
CA HIS A 87 2.43 -0.11 11.34
C HIS A 87 3.68 -0.06 10.48
N ARG A 88 4.05 1.13 10.00
CA ARG A 88 5.15 1.39 9.07
C ARG A 88 6.09 2.41 9.67
N ILE A 89 7.30 1.98 10.02
CA ILE A 89 8.38 2.84 10.53
C ILE A 89 9.47 2.90 9.47
N VAL A 90 9.97 4.07 9.17
CA VAL A 90 11.01 4.26 8.14
C VAL A 90 12.25 4.88 8.74
N LEU A 91 13.42 4.40 8.34
CA LEU A 91 14.68 5.04 8.66
C LEU A 91 14.72 6.46 8.07
N ASN A 92 14.98 7.48 8.91
CA ASN A 92 15.04 8.89 8.50
C ASN A 92 16.30 9.17 7.68
N ASN A 93 16.32 8.69 6.45
CA ASN A 93 17.42 8.86 5.53
C ASN A 93 16.94 9.46 4.21
N VAL A 94 17.48 10.62 3.82
CA VAL A 94 17.11 11.35 2.61
C VAL A 94 17.35 10.58 1.31
N LYS A 95 18.12 9.49 1.33
CA LYS A 95 18.33 8.63 0.16
C LYS A 95 17.17 7.65 -0.06
N ILE A 96 16.38 7.37 0.98
CA ILE A 96 15.23 6.47 0.89
C ILE A 96 14.12 7.15 0.10
N LYS A 97 13.49 6.36 -0.77
CA LYS A 97 12.34 6.76 -1.58
C LYS A 97 11.18 5.81 -1.32
N LEU A 98 10.00 6.37 -1.24
CA LEU A 98 8.72 5.67 -1.10
C LEU A 98 7.76 6.15 -2.19
N GLY A 99 7.00 5.26 -2.82
CA GLY A 99 6.04 5.64 -3.87
C GLY A 99 5.51 4.46 -4.67
N PHE A 100 4.60 4.77 -5.59
CA PHE A 100 3.94 3.79 -6.47
C PHE A 100 4.16 4.21 -7.94
N PRO A 101 5.29 3.81 -8.57
CA PRO A 101 5.67 4.28 -9.91
C PRO A 101 4.96 3.55 -11.06
N GLU A 102 4.08 2.59 -10.77
CA GLU A 102 3.45 1.68 -11.72
C GLU A 102 2.82 2.42 -12.91
N ALA A 103 2.11 3.51 -12.68
CA ALA A 103 1.47 4.30 -13.74
C ALA A 103 2.47 4.88 -14.77
N LYS A 104 3.74 5.08 -14.38
CA LYS A 104 4.79 5.57 -15.28
C LYS A 104 5.22 4.54 -16.33
N VAL A 105 4.95 3.27 -16.07
CA VAL A 105 5.28 2.16 -16.97
C VAL A 105 4.03 1.47 -17.54
N GLY A 106 2.87 2.12 -17.43
CA GLY A 106 1.61 1.61 -17.99
C GLY A 106 0.92 0.55 -17.15
N LEU A 107 1.36 0.35 -15.91
CA LEU A 107 0.78 -0.56 -14.93
C LEU A 107 -0.02 0.20 -13.87
N LEU A 108 -0.73 -0.53 -13.04
CA LEU A 108 -1.33 -0.02 -11.81
C LEU A 108 -0.82 -0.82 -10.61
N PRO A 109 -0.77 -0.24 -9.41
CA PRO A 109 -0.52 -1.00 -8.19
C PRO A 109 -1.57 -2.09 -8.02
N ALA A 110 -1.16 -3.35 -7.99
CA ALA A 110 -2.06 -4.51 -7.95
C ALA A 110 -1.85 -5.39 -6.70
N GLY A 111 -1.14 -4.89 -5.70
CA GLY A 111 -0.95 -5.54 -4.40
C GLY A 111 -1.81 -4.93 -3.28
N GLY A 112 -2.85 -4.18 -3.63
CA GLY A 112 -3.74 -3.48 -2.71
C GLY A 112 -3.48 -1.97 -2.61
N GLY A 113 -2.58 -1.42 -3.42
CA GLY A 113 -2.20 0.00 -3.35
C GLY A 113 -3.34 0.94 -3.67
N ASN A 114 -4.08 0.68 -4.76
CA ASN A 114 -5.21 1.53 -5.15
C ASN A 114 -6.36 1.47 -4.15
N SER A 115 -6.56 0.31 -3.52
CA SER A 115 -7.63 0.08 -2.57
C SER A 115 -7.31 0.62 -1.17
N LYS A 116 -6.04 0.55 -0.72
CA LYS A 116 -5.63 0.86 0.66
C LYS A 116 -5.11 2.28 0.85
N VAL A 117 -4.38 2.82 -0.13
CA VAL A 117 -3.77 4.17 -0.01
C VAL A 117 -4.82 5.26 0.25
N PRO A 118 -6.03 5.24 -0.35
CA PRO A 118 -7.06 6.24 -0.06
C PRO A 118 -7.53 6.26 1.41
N TYR A 119 -7.49 5.13 2.11
CA TYR A 119 -7.81 5.10 3.54
C TYR A 119 -6.79 5.84 4.39
N LEU A 120 -5.53 5.90 3.95
CA LEU A 120 -4.44 6.56 4.67
C LEU A 120 -4.33 8.04 4.28
N LEU A 121 -4.34 8.35 2.99
CA LEU A 121 -4.00 9.67 2.46
C LEU A 121 -5.22 10.51 2.07
N GLY A 122 -6.41 9.92 2.00
CA GLY A 122 -7.56 10.51 1.33
C GLY A 122 -7.42 10.49 -0.20
N ILE A 123 -8.50 10.80 -0.91
CA ILE A 123 -8.57 10.67 -2.37
C ILE A 123 -7.55 11.58 -3.07
N GLN A 124 -7.49 12.86 -2.71
CA GLN A 124 -6.65 13.83 -3.39
C GLN A 124 -5.16 13.46 -3.37
N ASN A 125 -4.62 13.15 -2.19
CA ASN A 125 -3.21 12.76 -2.07
C ASN A 125 -2.95 11.40 -2.73
N SER A 126 -3.88 10.46 -2.62
CA SER A 126 -3.75 9.15 -3.29
C SER A 126 -3.60 9.28 -4.80
N LEU A 127 -4.38 10.15 -5.44
CA LEU A 127 -4.22 10.40 -6.88
C LEU A 127 -2.85 10.94 -7.25
N ILE A 128 -2.23 11.78 -6.40
CA ILE A 128 -0.87 12.28 -6.62
C ILE A 128 0.14 11.12 -6.57
N TYR A 129 0.00 10.24 -5.58
CA TYR A 129 0.90 9.09 -5.44
C TYR A 129 0.72 8.05 -6.54
N LEU A 130 -0.53 7.72 -6.88
CA LEU A 130 -0.89 6.60 -7.75
C LEU A 130 -0.90 6.98 -9.23
N LEU A 131 -1.51 8.13 -9.62
CA LEU A 131 -1.58 8.53 -11.02
C LEU A 131 -0.27 9.13 -11.54
N GLN A 132 0.41 9.93 -10.69
CA GLN A 132 1.65 10.58 -11.09
C GLN A 132 2.88 9.74 -10.77
N GLY A 133 2.72 8.66 -10.01
CA GLY A 133 3.83 7.85 -9.53
C GLY A 133 4.82 8.67 -8.70
N LYS A 134 4.31 9.57 -7.82
CA LYS A 134 5.14 10.46 -7.01
C LYS A 134 6.00 9.67 -6.04
N GLU A 135 7.28 9.95 -6.06
CA GLU A 135 8.25 9.44 -5.09
C GLU A 135 8.46 10.49 -4.00
N VAL A 136 8.43 10.07 -2.75
CA VAL A 136 8.65 10.96 -1.60
C VAL A 136 9.75 10.47 -0.69
N ARG A 137 10.29 11.37 0.13
CA ARG A 137 11.24 11.09 1.20
C ARG A 137 10.51 10.71 2.49
N PRO A 138 11.18 10.05 3.46
CA PRO A 138 10.54 9.59 4.70
C PRO A 138 9.77 10.68 5.44
N ALA A 139 10.36 11.87 5.62
CA ALA A 139 9.72 12.99 6.30
C ALA A 139 8.43 13.46 5.58
N GLN A 140 8.40 13.44 4.24
CA GLN A 140 7.18 13.79 3.50
C GLN A 140 6.15 12.66 3.59
N ALA A 141 6.57 11.41 3.53
CA ALA A 141 5.67 10.26 3.67
C ALA A 141 4.98 10.25 5.05
N LEU A 142 5.71 10.60 6.12
CA LEU A 142 5.14 10.77 7.45
C LEU A 142 4.12 11.92 7.49
N LYS A 143 4.50 13.09 6.94
CA LYS A 143 3.60 14.26 6.88
C LYS A 143 2.31 13.96 6.12
N ASP A 144 2.39 13.20 5.04
CA ASP A 144 1.25 12.83 4.20
C ASP A 144 0.40 11.69 4.83
N GLY A 145 0.92 10.96 5.83
CA GLY A 145 0.25 9.86 6.50
C GLY A 145 0.42 8.49 5.81
N LEU A 146 1.38 8.39 4.87
CA LEU A 146 1.69 7.10 4.20
C LEU A 146 2.43 6.13 5.13
N ILE A 147 3.20 6.67 6.06
CA ILE A 147 3.90 5.94 7.12
C ILE A 147 3.53 6.50 8.48
N ASP A 148 3.86 5.78 9.53
CA ASP A 148 3.37 6.05 10.87
C ASP A 148 4.44 6.66 11.79
N ASP A 149 5.75 6.37 11.55
CA ASP A 149 6.85 6.89 12.37
C ASP A 149 8.19 6.89 11.62
N LEU A 150 9.17 7.60 12.16
CA LEU A 150 10.55 7.64 11.69
C LEU A 150 11.49 7.11 12.77
N ALA A 151 12.64 6.60 12.35
CA ALA A 151 13.75 6.21 13.23
C ALA A 151 15.07 6.79 12.71
N GLU A 152 15.94 7.21 13.61
CA GLU A 152 17.21 7.85 13.24
C GLU A 152 18.35 6.83 13.06
N SER A 153 18.18 5.60 13.57
CA SER A 153 19.15 4.50 13.40
C SER A 153 18.46 3.16 13.15
N GLN A 154 19.21 2.19 12.66
CA GLN A 154 18.72 0.82 12.46
C GLN A 154 18.30 0.18 13.80
N GLU A 155 19.04 0.45 14.86
CA GLU A 155 18.74 -0.04 16.20
C GLU A 155 17.43 0.54 16.72
N GLU A 156 17.24 1.85 16.57
CA GLU A 156 16.01 2.53 16.94
C GLU A 156 14.82 2.03 16.11
N LEU A 157 15.01 1.81 14.80
CA LEU A 157 13.98 1.29 13.89
C LEU A 157 13.44 -0.06 14.42
N ILE A 158 14.32 -0.98 14.75
CA ILE A 158 13.94 -2.29 15.27
C ILE A 158 13.35 -2.19 16.69
N GLN A 159 13.90 -1.32 17.53
CA GLN A 159 13.38 -1.14 18.89
C GLN A 159 11.95 -0.58 18.87
N LYS A 160 11.70 0.48 18.10
CA LYS A 160 10.36 1.05 17.93
C LYS A 160 9.36 0.01 17.40
N ALA A 161 9.77 -0.82 16.44
CA ALA A 161 8.92 -1.88 15.91
C ALA A 161 8.56 -2.92 16.99
N LYS A 162 9.50 -3.33 17.82
CA LYS A 162 9.25 -4.23 18.96
C LYS A 162 8.31 -3.61 19.99
N ASP A 163 8.55 -2.37 20.37
CA ASP A 163 7.74 -1.64 21.35
C ASP A 163 6.30 -1.49 20.86
N TRP A 164 6.13 -1.16 19.57
CA TRP A 164 4.79 -1.06 18.98
C TRP A 164 4.05 -2.40 18.99
N ILE A 165 4.72 -3.51 18.64
CA ILE A 165 4.14 -4.86 18.66
C ILE A 165 3.64 -5.20 20.07
N LEU A 166 4.46 -4.93 21.10
CA LEU A 166 4.09 -5.25 22.49
C LEU A 166 2.95 -4.38 22.99
N ALA A 167 2.87 -3.13 22.55
CA ALA A 167 1.82 -2.20 22.93
C ALA A 167 0.50 -2.44 22.19
N ASN A 168 0.51 -3.11 21.03
CA ASN A 168 -0.63 -3.29 20.15
C ASN A 168 -0.86 -4.79 19.81
N PRO A 169 -1.26 -5.64 20.77
CA PRO A 169 -1.35 -7.08 20.54
C PRO A 169 -2.46 -7.50 19.59
N ASN A 170 -3.48 -6.66 19.37
CA ASN A 170 -4.62 -6.94 18.50
C ASN A 170 -4.93 -5.72 17.60
N PRO A 171 -4.06 -5.38 16.67
CA PRO A 171 -4.24 -4.22 15.81
C PRO A 171 -5.32 -4.50 14.75
N VAL A 172 -5.94 -3.41 14.27
CA VAL A 172 -6.94 -3.45 13.20
C VAL A 172 -6.53 -2.43 12.14
N GLN A 173 -6.57 -2.84 10.88
CA GLN A 173 -6.26 -1.96 9.76
C GLN A 173 -7.32 -0.84 9.61
N PRO A 174 -6.95 0.33 9.07
CA PRO A 174 -7.90 1.44 8.85
C PRO A 174 -9.13 1.01 8.05
N TRP A 175 -8.96 0.22 7.01
CA TRP A 175 -10.03 -0.27 6.12
C TRP A 175 -10.92 -1.36 6.76
N ASP A 176 -10.51 -1.97 7.86
CA ASP A 176 -11.30 -2.92 8.65
C ASP A 176 -11.98 -2.23 9.85
N ASN A 177 -11.59 -0.99 10.16
CA ASN A 177 -12.12 -0.23 11.28
C ASN A 177 -13.37 0.57 10.87
N LYS A 178 -14.55 0.13 11.28
CA LYS A 178 -15.83 0.80 10.99
C LYS A 178 -15.91 2.27 11.46
N LYS A 179 -15.06 2.67 12.40
CA LYS A 179 -14.99 4.05 12.90
C LYS A 179 -14.01 4.92 12.11
N HIS A 180 -13.17 4.32 11.29
CA HIS A 180 -12.23 5.07 10.44
C HIS A 180 -13.00 5.96 9.47
N ARG A 181 -12.47 7.13 9.20
CA ARG A 181 -12.98 8.08 8.20
C ARG A 181 -11.88 8.40 7.24
N VAL A 182 -12.17 8.26 5.96
CA VAL A 182 -11.22 8.62 4.88
C VAL A 182 -10.87 10.10 4.99
N PRO A 183 -9.58 10.46 5.04
CA PRO A 183 -9.16 11.85 5.10
C PRO A 183 -9.74 12.67 3.93
N GLY A 184 -10.39 13.79 4.23
CA GLY A 184 -11.05 14.63 3.22
C GLY A 184 -12.39 14.11 2.70
N GLY A 185 -12.89 12.98 3.21
CA GLY A 185 -14.18 12.39 2.84
C GLY A 185 -14.08 11.26 1.81
N ASP A 186 -15.20 10.55 1.62
CA ASP A 186 -15.34 9.48 0.63
C ASP A 186 -15.66 10.02 -0.78
N VAL A 187 -15.84 9.11 -1.74
CA VAL A 187 -16.11 9.45 -3.15
C VAL A 187 -17.43 10.21 -3.36
N TRP A 188 -18.39 10.12 -2.45
CA TRP A 188 -19.69 10.79 -2.48
C TRP A 188 -19.70 12.12 -1.75
N SER A 189 -18.65 12.43 -1.00
CA SER A 189 -18.51 13.74 -0.36
C SER A 189 -18.30 14.83 -1.41
N ALA A 190 -18.69 16.07 -1.09
CA ALA A 190 -18.50 17.19 -2.00
C ALA A 190 -17.03 17.34 -2.46
N ASN A 191 -16.09 17.16 -1.50
CA ASN A 191 -14.66 17.20 -1.79
C ASN A 191 -14.21 16.00 -2.66
N GLY A 192 -14.70 14.79 -2.40
CA GLY A 192 -14.39 13.60 -3.18
C GLY A 192 -14.86 13.72 -4.62
N VAL A 193 -16.12 14.12 -4.83
CA VAL A 193 -16.68 14.37 -6.17
C VAL A 193 -15.87 15.42 -6.91
N GLN A 194 -15.60 16.57 -6.29
CA GLN A 194 -14.83 17.64 -6.91
C GLN A 194 -13.40 17.18 -7.28
N THR A 195 -12.74 16.43 -6.40
CA THR A 195 -11.40 15.90 -6.63
C THR A 195 -11.37 14.95 -7.81
N LEU A 196 -12.29 13.97 -7.85
CA LEU A 196 -12.35 12.97 -8.93
C LEU A 196 -12.72 13.59 -10.28
N VAL A 197 -13.69 14.50 -10.32
CA VAL A 197 -14.06 15.22 -11.56
C VAL A 197 -12.89 16.06 -12.07
N GLY A 198 -12.22 16.79 -11.18
CA GLY A 198 -11.04 17.58 -11.54
C GLY A 198 -9.88 16.71 -12.06
N ALA A 199 -9.63 15.57 -11.42
CA ALA A 199 -8.61 14.62 -11.85
C ALA A 199 -8.95 14.01 -13.20
N ALA A 200 -10.20 13.61 -13.44
CA ALA A 200 -10.65 13.06 -14.74
C ALA A 200 -10.48 14.08 -15.88
N GLY A 201 -10.84 15.34 -15.64
CA GLY A 201 -10.65 16.42 -16.62
C GLY A 201 -9.17 16.67 -16.94
N ASN A 202 -8.30 16.64 -15.94
CA ASN A 202 -6.85 16.79 -16.14
C ASN A 202 -6.25 15.57 -16.87
N LEU A 203 -6.66 14.37 -16.50
CA LEU A 203 -6.19 13.14 -17.15
C LEU A 203 -6.56 13.12 -18.63
N GLY A 204 -7.80 13.50 -18.99
CA GLY A 204 -8.24 13.62 -20.37
C GLY A 204 -7.37 14.57 -21.19
N LYS A 205 -6.94 15.70 -20.61
CA LYS A 205 -6.06 16.67 -21.26
C LYS A 205 -4.61 16.16 -21.41
N MET A 206 -4.10 15.41 -20.45
CA MET A 206 -2.69 14.97 -20.45
C MET A 206 -2.48 13.65 -21.20
N ALA A 207 -3.40 12.72 -21.07
CA ALA A 207 -3.25 11.36 -21.59
C ALA A 207 -3.91 11.17 -22.97
N HIS A 208 -4.86 12.03 -23.35
CA HIS A 208 -5.62 11.93 -24.62
C HIS A 208 -6.20 10.52 -24.87
N GLY A 209 -6.49 9.75 -23.80
CA GLY A 209 -6.97 8.38 -23.88
C GLY A 209 -5.91 7.33 -24.19
N ASN A 210 -4.62 7.70 -24.32
CA ASN A 210 -3.56 6.76 -24.71
C ASN A 210 -2.93 6.01 -23.53
N TYR A 211 -3.27 6.37 -22.28
CA TYR A 211 -2.71 5.77 -21.06
C TYR A 211 -3.82 5.21 -20.18
N PRO A 212 -4.23 3.93 -20.38
CA PRO A 212 -5.38 3.36 -19.68
C PRO A 212 -5.13 3.14 -18.19
N ALA A 213 -3.88 2.94 -17.76
CA ALA A 213 -3.53 2.65 -16.36
C ALA A 213 -4.10 3.70 -15.40
N GLN A 214 -3.94 4.98 -15.69
CA GLN A 214 -4.45 6.05 -14.84
C GLN A 214 -5.98 6.05 -14.75
N SER A 215 -6.67 5.75 -15.85
CA SER A 215 -8.13 5.65 -15.86
C SER A 215 -8.62 4.48 -15.01
N TYR A 216 -7.90 3.34 -15.05
CA TYR A 216 -8.21 2.20 -14.20
C TYR A 216 -7.92 2.47 -12.73
N ILE A 217 -6.81 3.14 -12.39
CA ILE A 217 -6.51 3.57 -11.01
C ILE A 217 -7.66 4.42 -10.47
N MET A 218 -8.12 5.42 -11.22
CA MET A 218 -9.25 6.26 -10.81
C MET A 218 -10.52 5.46 -10.61
N LYS A 219 -10.81 4.50 -11.51
CA LYS A 219 -11.97 3.63 -11.42
C LYS A 219 -11.91 2.75 -10.17
N VAL A 220 -10.77 2.12 -9.90
CA VAL A 220 -10.59 1.29 -8.69
C VAL A 220 -10.83 2.11 -7.42
N ILE A 221 -10.30 3.34 -7.34
CA ILE A 221 -10.55 4.22 -6.18
C ILE A 221 -12.04 4.58 -6.07
N HIS A 222 -12.65 4.98 -7.18
CA HIS A 222 -14.07 5.41 -7.18
C HIS A 222 -15.01 4.26 -6.80
N ASP A 223 -14.84 3.09 -7.41
CA ASP A 223 -15.75 1.95 -7.25
C ASP A 223 -15.43 1.14 -5.97
N GLY A 224 -14.14 1.08 -5.57
CA GLY A 224 -13.67 0.29 -4.44
C GLY A 224 -13.82 0.97 -3.08
N LEU A 225 -13.57 2.29 -2.97
CA LEU A 225 -13.57 2.97 -1.69
C LEU A 225 -14.92 2.93 -0.92
N PRO A 226 -16.09 2.92 -1.57
CA PRO A 226 -17.38 2.84 -0.88
C PRO A 226 -17.78 1.46 -0.37
N ILE A 227 -17.06 0.42 -0.73
CA ILE A 227 -17.40 -0.98 -0.42
C ILE A 227 -16.39 -1.59 0.54
N THR A 228 -16.56 -2.87 0.91
CA THR A 228 -15.59 -3.55 1.77
C THR A 228 -14.26 -3.72 1.06
N ILE A 229 -13.17 -3.71 1.83
CA ILE A 229 -11.81 -3.84 1.27
C ILE A 229 -11.65 -5.12 0.44
N ASP A 230 -12.26 -6.24 0.87
CA ASP A 230 -12.16 -7.49 0.14
C ASP A 230 -12.80 -7.39 -1.26
N ARG A 231 -13.93 -6.68 -1.37
CA ARG A 231 -14.56 -6.40 -2.67
C ARG A 231 -13.80 -5.36 -3.49
N ALA A 232 -13.19 -4.38 -2.84
CA ALA A 232 -12.33 -3.40 -3.51
C ALA A 232 -11.11 -4.06 -4.16
N LEU A 233 -10.51 -5.04 -3.50
CA LEU A 233 -9.41 -5.84 -4.04
C LEU A 233 -9.82 -6.73 -5.23
N GLU A 234 -11.08 -7.15 -5.32
CA GLU A 234 -11.60 -7.85 -6.51
C GLU A 234 -11.74 -6.89 -7.71
N ILE A 235 -12.00 -5.59 -7.47
CA ILE A 235 -12.07 -4.56 -8.52
C ILE A 235 -10.66 -4.16 -8.97
N GLU A 236 -9.68 -4.09 -8.05
CA GLU A 236 -8.29 -3.76 -8.33
C GLU A 236 -7.63 -4.80 -9.23
#